data_8fe2c4cb245b8fd5a55ceda7844fc99c
#
_entry.id   8fe2c4cb245b8fd5a55ceda7844fc99c
#
_cell.length_a   1.000
_cell.length_b   1.000
_cell.length_c   1.000
_cell.angle_alpha   90.00
_cell.angle_beta   90.00
_cell.angle_gamma   90.00
#
_symmetry.space_group_name_H-M   'P 1'
#
loop_
_entity.id
_entity.type
_entity.pdbx_description
1 polymer ?
#
loop_
_entity_poly.entity_id
_entity_poly.type
_entity_poly.pdbx_seq_one_letter_code
_entity_poly.pdbx_strand_id
1 'polypeptide(L)'
;MQSIDLNSKLEGKRRRLQKGLEYACKSALGITALMMLTFFLALGYRGIGAFSQTQIEINVTSIESSTKSTINQSMYNLIKEPDRKTKKSLRQLVTPNAYSKIDITEVGTYVLVAHTDVDMYVKGVYNKLDEVQQVIVDNLIEQDKIYRTWNWDFWTNSDSRSPEIAGIWGAVVGTFYTIGIAILFAFPIGVSCAVHMEEFPQRKGKGWKRYRDFMEININNLAAVPSIVYGLLGLAVLINFFGMSRSISLVGAITLGILVLPVIVISARTAIRTVPQHIRDASNGLGASRLQTTIYQVLPAALPGIITGTIIAIARAIGESAPLIMIGMVAFILTAPSTPMDPATTLPVQIFLWADSPERGFAEKTSAAILVLLVALVTLNLLAIWLRKRFEIKW
;
A
#
# COMPACT_ATOMS: atom_id res chain seq x y z
N MET A 1 -49.47 -41.69 -20.49
CA MET A 1 -48.31 -42.30 -19.82
C MET A 1 -46.94 -41.85 -20.40
N GLN A 2 -46.78 -41.64 -21.70
CA GLN A 2 -45.48 -41.21 -22.30
C GLN A 2 -45.00 -39.78 -21.93
N SER A 3 -45.91 -38.84 -21.63
CA SER A 3 -45.54 -37.45 -21.26
C SER A 3 -44.95 -37.31 -19.84
N ILE A 4 -45.30 -38.21 -18.93
CA ILE A 4 -44.80 -38.23 -17.54
C ILE A 4 -43.35 -38.76 -17.51
N ASP A 5 -43.01 -39.71 -18.37
CA ASP A 5 -41.69 -40.32 -18.45
C ASP A 5 -40.65 -39.36 -19.08
N LEU A 6 -41.05 -38.52 -20.05
CA LEU A 6 -40.20 -37.48 -20.65
C LEU A 6 -39.87 -36.37 -19.62
N ASN A 7 -40.82 -35.98 -18.78
CA ASN A 7 -40.59 -34.94 -17.76
C ASN A 7 -39.61 -35.42 -16.69
N SER A 8 -39.71 -36.68 -16.24
CA SER A 8 -38.83 -37.27 -15.24
C SER A 8 -37.36 -37.39 -15.77
N LYS A 9 -37.18 -37.76 -17.05
CA LYS A 9 -35.86 -37.81 -17.71
C LYS A 9 -35.26 -36.44 -17.88
N LEU A 10 -36.05 -35.42 -18.21
CA LEU A 10 -35.59 -34.02 -18.32
C LEU A 10 -35.21 -33.44 -16.97
N GLU A 11 -35.96 -33.74 -15.92
CA GLU A 11 -35.62 -33.34 -14.54
C GLU A 11 -34.32 -34.01 -14.06
N GLY A 12 -34.16 -35.32 -14.33
CA GLY A 12 -32.91 -36.01 -14.02
C GLY A 12 -31.70 -35.43 -14.74
N LYS A 13 -31.83 -35.05 -16.00
CA LYS A 13 -30.76 -34.37 -16.78
C LYS A 13 -30.47 -32.97 -16.23
N ARG A 14 -31.49 -32.18 -15.90
CA ARG A 14 -31.36 -30.86 -15.27
C ARG A 14 -30.65 -30.94 -13.92
N ARG A 15 -31.02 -31.89 -13.04
CA ARG A 15 -30.35 -32.10 -11.75
C ARG A 15 -28.90 -32.52 -11.90
N ARG A 16 -28.55 -33.36 -12.90
CA ARG A 16 -27.13 -33.70 -13.17
C ARG A 16 -26.33 -32.52 -13.66
N LEU A 17 -26.89 -31.72 -14.58
CA LEU A 17 -26.25 -30.47 -15.07
C LEU A 17 -26.06 -29.46 -13.94
N GLN A 18 -27.09 -29.30 -13.08
CA GLN A 18 -27.01 -28.40 -11.94
C GLN A 18 -25.92 -28.84 -10.93
N LYS A 19 -25.84 -30.13 -10.59
CA LYS A 19 -24.78 -30.69 -9.76
C LYS A 19 -23.41 -30.54 -10.42
N GLY A 20 -23.30 -30.81 -11.73
CA GLY A 20 -22.05 -30.60 -12.47
C GLY A 20 -21.60 -29.15 -12.44
N LEU A 21 -22.52 -28.18 -12.63
CA LEU A 21 -22.22 -26.76 -12.51
C LEU A 21 -21.78 -26.37 -11.07
N GLU A 22 -22.49 -26.90 -10.06
CA GLU A 22 -22.16 -26.67 -8.65
C GLU A 22 -20.75 -27.18 -8.31
N TYR A 23 -20.38 -28.39 -8.76
CA TYR A 23 -19.02 -28.91 -8.59
C TYR A 23 -17.99 -28.10 -9.33
N ALA A 24 -18.28 -27.68 -10.57
CA ALA A 24 -17.38 -26.80 -11.34
C ALA A 24 -17.17 -25.45 -10.65
N CYS A 25 -18.21 -24.84 -10.10
CA CYS A 25 -18.10 -23.60 -9.33
C CYS A 25 -17.28 -23.80 -8.04
N LYS A 26 -17.54 -24.87 -7.29
CA LYS A 26 -16.80 -25.21 -6.07
C LYS A 26 -15.33 -25.49 -6.36
N SER A 27 -15.02 -26.22 -7.44
CA SER A 27 -13.63 -26.49 -7.84
C SER A 27 -12.90 -25.22 -8.28
N ALA A 28 -13.55 -24.35 -9.07
CA ALA A 28 -13.01 -23.06 -9.45
C ALA A 28 -12.67 -22.18 -8.23
N LEU A 29 -13.59 -22.14 -7.26
CA LEU A 29 -13.40 -21.41 -6.00
C LEU A 29 -12.24 -21.98 -5.17
N GLY A 30 -12.13 -23.33 -5.11
CA GLY A 30 -11.03 -24.03 -4.45
C GLY A 30 -9.67 -23.75 -5.11
N ILE A 31 -9.61 -23.76 -6.46
CA ILE A 31 -8.40 -23.44 -7.22
C ILE A 31 -7.98 -21.99 -6.96
N THR A 32 -8.91 -21.05 -7.02
CA THR A 32 -8.62 -19.62 -6.77
C THR A 32 -8.09 -19.42 -5.35
N ALA A 33 -8.73 -20.04 -4.35
CA ALA A 33 -8.27 -19.98 -2.96
C ALA A 33 -6.87 -20.58 -2.78
N LEU A 34 -6.58 -21.71 -3.44
CA LEU A 34 -5.27 -22.33 -3.42
C LEU A 34 -4.19 -21.45 -4.07
N MET A 35 -4.50 -20.85 -5.22
CA MET A 35 -3.59 -19.91 -5.89
C MET A 35 -3.29 -18.69 -5.01
N MET A 36 -4.30 -18.11 -4.36
CA MET A 36 -4.10 -17.01 -3.42
C MET A 36 -3.24 -17.45 -2.24
N LEU A 37 -3.53 -18.60 -1.64
CA LEU A 37 -2.75 -19.13 -0.52
C LEU A 37 -1.29 -19.35 -0.89
N THR A 38 -1.01 -19.98 -2.04
CA THR A 38 0.36 -20.19 -2.51
C THR A 38 1.09 -18.88 -2.78
N PHE A 39 0.40 -17.87 -3.32
CA PHE A 39 0.96 -16.53 -3.53
C PHE A 39 1.32 -15.86 -2.18
N PHE A 40 0.42 -15.88 -1.20
CA PHE A 40 0.69 -15.32 0.13
C PHE A 40 1.81 -16.05 0.86
N LEU A 41 1.86 -17.39 0.76
CA LEU A 41 2.95 -18.17 1.35
C LEU A 41 4.31 -17.86 0.70
N ALA A 42 4.35 -17.72 -0.62
CA ALA A 42 5.56 -17.34 -1.34
C ALA A 42 6.04 -15.92 -0.97
N LEU A 43 5.11 -14.96 -0.89
CA LEU A 43 5.40 -13.61 -0.41
C LEU A 43 5.89 -13.61 1.04
N GLY A 44 5.24 -14.36 1.91
CA GLY A 44 5.63 -14.52 3.31
C GLY A 44 7.04 -15.09 3.44
N TYR A 45 7.32 -16.19 2.75
CA TYR A 45 8.62 -16.82 2.77
C TYR A 45 9.76 -15.88 2.34
N ARG A 46 9.54 -15.10 1.26
CA ARG A 46 10.53 -14.14 0.77
C ARG A 46 10.61 -12.88 1.63
N GLY A 47 9.49 -12.41 2.16
CA GLY A 47 9.42 -11.13 2.90
C GLY A 47 9.89 -11.23 4.34
N ILE A 48 9.78 -12.40 4.99
CA ILE A 48 10.20 -12.58 6.39
C ILE A 48 11.69 -12.26 6.57
N GLY A 49 12.52 -12.55 5.57
CA GLY A 49 13.96 -12.23 5.60
C GLY A 49 14.24 -10.74 5.84
N ALA A 50 13.44 -9.83 5.27
CA ALA A 50 13.62 -8.39 5.42
C ALA A 50 13.42 -7.87 6.85
N PHE A 51 12.68 -8.59 7.71
CA PHE A 51 12.49 -8.22 9.12
C PHE A 51 13.68 -8.59 10.00
N SER A 52 14.65 -9.33 9.48
CA SER A 52 15.92 -9.60 10.14
C SER A 52 17.07 -8.94 9.38
N GLN A 53 18.07 -8.51 10.11
CA GLN A 53 19.25 -7.82 9.60
C GLN A 53 20.50 -8.45 10.18
N THR A 54 21.48 -8.70 9.36
CA THR A 54 22.79 -9.21 9.79
C THR A 54 23.65 -8.05 10.28
N GLN A 55 24.25 -8.21 11.45
CA GLN A 55 25.13 -7.25 12.08
C GLN A 55 26.48 -7.84 12.34
N ILE A 56 27.51 -6.99 12.27
CA ILE A 56 28.91 -7.35 12.51
C ILE A 56 29.40 -6.57 13.72
N GLU A 57 29.85 -7.28 14.74
CA GLU A 57 30.46 -6.69 15.92
C GLU A 57 31.94 -6.39 15.70
N ILE A 58 32.34 -5.14 15.96
CA ILE A 58 33.72 -4.68 15.89
C ILE A 58 34.17 -4.10 17.23
N ASN A 59 35.42 -4.36 17.60
CA ASN A 59 36.04 -3.75 18.77
C ASN A 59 36.95 -2.60 18.34
N VAL A 60 36.59 -1.36 18.70
CA VAL A 60 37.39 -0.18 18.47
C VAL A 60 38.41 -0.06 19.59
N THR A 61 39.68 -0.26 19.26
CA THR A 61 40.81 -0.17 20.21
C THR A 61 41.55 1.17 20.14
N SER A 62 41.39 1.90 19.03
CA SER A 62 42.02 3.22 18.82
C SER A 62 41.11 4.08 17.93
N ILE A 63 41.04 5.36 18.23
CA ILE A 63 40.29 6.34 17.44
C ILE A 63 41.24 7.05 16.49
N GLU A 64 40.95 6.98 15.20
CA GLU A 64 41.71 7.66 14.18
C GLU A 64 41.07 9.01 13.77
N SER A 65 41.66 9.73 12.83
CA SER A 65 41.27 11.04 12.37
C SER A 65 39.87 11.11 11.73
N SER A 66 39.30 9.98 11.38
CA SER A 66 37.92 9.88 10.86
C SER A 66 37.24 8.58 11.29
N THR A 67 35.93 8.64 11.48
CA THR A 67 35.10 7.45 11.79
C THR A 67 35.30 6.31 10.80
N LYS A 68 35.48 6.65 9.51
CA LYS A 68 35.74 5.67 8.46
C LYS A 68 37.08 4.98 8.59
N SER A 69 38.17 5.70 8.98
CA SER A 69 39.45 5.08 9.20
C SER A 69 39.46 4.22 10.44
N THR A 70 38.81 4.66 11.51
CA THR A 70 38.63 3.91 12.77
C THR A 70 37.93 2.58 12.53
N ILE A 71 36.80 2.60 11.80
CA ILE A 71 36.06 1.37 11.45
C ILE A 71 36.92 0.45 10.58
N ASN A 72 37.56 0.97 9.55
CA ASN A 72 38.45 0.14 8.70
C ASN A 72 39.57 -0.52 9.50
N GLN A 73 40.19 0.20 10.42
CA GLN A 73 41.25 -0.33 11.27
C GLN A 73 40.72 -1.41 12.22
N SER A 74 39.54 -1.16 12.82
CA SER A 74 38.86 -2.13 13.67
C SER A 74 38.45 -3.41 12.92
N MET A 75 37.99 -3.26 11.67
CA MET A 75 37.73 -4.41 10.78
C MET A 75 39.00 -5.19 10.44
N TYR A 76 40.15 -4.52 10.25
CA TYR A 76 41.41 -5.21 10.02
C TYR A 76 41.88 -6.00 11.25
N ASN A 77 41.57 -5.52 12.45
CA ASN A 77 41.91 -6.21 13.70
C ASN A 77 41.07 -7.47 13.95
N LEU A 78 39.99 -7.72 13.17
CA LEU A 78 39.21 -8.95 13.25
C LEU A 78 39.98 -10.18 12.74
N ILE A 79 41.01 -9.96 11.91
CA ILE A 79 41.85 -11.03 11.32
C ILE A 79 43.30 -10.74 11.67
N LYS A 80 44.02 -11.77 12.11
CA LYS A 80 45.45 -11.65 12.35
C LYS A 80 46.19 -11.46 11.02
N GLU A 81 46.93 -10.35 10.88
CA GLU A 81 47.75 -10.01 9.72
C GLU A 81 47.03 -10.08 8.34
N PRO A 82 46.03 -9.23 8.09
CA PRO A 82 45.32 -9.25 6.81
C PRO A 82 46.20 -8.75 5.64
N ASP A 83 46.32 -9.59 4.59
CA ASP A 83 46.96 -9.23 3.33
C ASP A 83 46.16 -8.09 2.62
N ARG A 84 46.76 -7.44 1.61
CA ARG A 84 46.16 -6.33 0.86
C ARG A 84 44.82 -6.69 0.22
N LYS A 85 44.68 -7.92 -0.27
CA LYS A 85 43.40 -8.46 -0.81
C LYS A 85 42.35 -8.59 0.28
N THR A 86 42.71 -9.19 1.40
CA THR A 86 41.85 -9.38 2.59
C THR A 86 41.36 -8.04 3.16
N LYS A 87 42.22 -7.01 3.22
CA LYS A 87 41.84 -5.65 3.61
C LYS A 87 40.79 -5.04 2.70
N LYS A 88 40.89 -5.26 1.38
CA LYS A 88 39.88 -4.80 0.42
C LYS A 88 38.56 -5.52 0.61
N SER A 89 38.59 -6.84 0.77
CA SER A 89 37.40 -7.67 1.01
C SER A 89 36.69 -7.31 2.32
N LEU A 90 37.42 -7.10 3.42
CA LEU A 90 36.88 -6.66 4.70
C LEU A 90 36.11 -5.33 4.61
N ARG A 91 36.63 -4.36 3.85
CA ARG A 91 35.93 -3.07 3.65
C ARG A 91 34.59 -3.22 2.91
N GLN A 92 34.45 -4.24 2.09
CA GLN A 92 33.24 -4.52 1.32
C GLN A 92 32.17 -5.27 2.12
N LEU A 93 32.52 -5.82 3.30
CA LEU A 93 31.56 -6.52 4.17
C LEU A 93 30.60 -5.56 4.86
N VAL A 94 30.94 -4.27 4.94
CA VAL A 94 30.13 -3.24 5.58
C VAL A 94 29.81 -2.15 4.58
N THR A 95 28.59 -1.66 4.60
CA THR A 95 28.12 -0.61 3.70
C THR A 95 28.74 0.74 4.04
N PRO A 96 29.22 1.51 3.05
CA PRO A 96 29.74 2.86 3.28
C PRO A 96 28.76 3.79 4.01
N ASN A 97 27.47 3.65 3.77
CA ASN A 97 26.43 4.44 4.39
C ASN A 97 26.20 4.08 5.88
N ALA A 98 26.60 2.88 6.32
CA ALA A 98 26.57 2.53 7.74
C ALA A 98 27.56 3.35 8.56
N TYR A 99 28.66 3.82 7.93
CA TYR A 99 29.65 4.67 8.59
C TYR A 99 29.09 6.04 9.01
N SER A 100 28.12 6.59 8.29
CA SER A 100 27.55 7.90 8.59
C SER A 100 26.54 7.92 9.74
N LYS A 101 26.08 6.75 10.17
CA LYS A 101 25.08 6.60 11.26
C LYS A 101 25.71 6.37 12.63
N ILE A 102 27.01 6.05 12.67
CA ILE A 102 27.71 5.71 13.91
C ILE A 102 28.74 6.79 14.20
N ASP A 103 28.55 7.49 15.29
CA ASP A 103 29.51 8.45 15.81
C ASP A 103 30.43 7.72 16.84
N ILE A 104 31.66 7.38 16.39
CA ILE A 104 32.63 6.68 17.22
C ILE A 104 33.44 7.74 17.99
N THR A 105 33.00 8.04 19.21
CA THR A 105 33.65 9.01 20.11
C THR A 105 34.52 8.35 21.17
N GLU A 106 34.29 7.08 21.47
CA GLU A 106 34.97 6.34 22.54
C GLU A 106 35.51 4.98 22.06
N VAL A 107 36.45 4.43 22.77
CA VAL A 107 36.94 3.05 22.57
C VAL A 107 35.90 2.07 23.14
N GLY A 108 35.51 1.08 22.37
CA GLY A 108 34.48 0.14 22.80
C GLY A 108 34.01 -0.81 21.70
N THR A 109 33.00 -1.56 21.99
CA THR A 109 32.36 -2.47 21.04
C THR A 109 31.25 -1.75 20.29
N TYR A 110 31.31 -1.80 18.96
CA TYR A 110 30.33 -1.22 18.07
C TYR A 110 29.74 -2.28 17.15
N VAL A 111 28.48 -2.05 16.76
CA VAL A 111 27.76 -2.96 15.87
C VAL A 111 27.50 -2.28 14.55
N LEU A 112 27.95 -2.90 13.47
CA LEU A 112 27.79 -2.39 12.11
C LEU A 112 26.77 -3.24 11.34
N VAL A 113 26.00 -2.59 10.49
CA VAL A 113 25.11 -3.31 9.55
C VAL A 113 25.95 -3.90 8.43
N ALA A 114 25.81 -5.21 8.22
CA ALA A 114 26.51 -5.92 7.15
C ALA A 114 26.00 -5.49 5.78
N HIS A 115 26.88 -5.55 4.77
CA HIS A 115 26.47 -5.34 3.38
C HIS A 115 25.45 -6.38 2.93
N THR A 116 24.56 -6.00 2.02
CA THR A 116 23.49 -6.86 1.50
C THR A 116 23.98 -8.25 1.07
N ASP A 117 25.12 -8.34 0.39
CA ASP A 117 25.65 -9.65 -0.08
C ASP A 117 26.03 -10.56 1.09
N VAL A 118 26.52 -9.99 2.20
CA VAL A 118 26.81 -10.73 3.45
C VAL A 118 25.50 -11.16 4.13
N ASP A 119 24.53 -10.26 4.23
CA ASP A 119 23.23 -10.56 4.81
C ASP A 119 22.51 -11.70 4.08
N MET A 120 22.55 -11.68 2.75
CA MET A 120 21.96 -12.72 1.91
C MET A 120 22.70 -14.06 1.99
N TYR A 121 24.02 -14.03 2.15
CA TYR A 121 24.82 -15.22 2.38
C TYR A 121 24.51 -15.88 3.73
N VAL A 122 24.48 -15.10 4.80
CA VAL A 122 24.14 -15.56 6.15
C VAL A 122 22.70 -16.10 6.25
N LYS A 123 21.79 -15.52 5.47
CA LYS A 123 20.40 -15.99 5.34
C LYS A 123 20.25 -17.24 4.46
N GLY A 124 21.27 -17.62 3.70
CA GLY A 124 21.24 -18.75 2.78
C GLY A 124 20.37 -18.51 1.53
N VAL A 125 20.11 -17.23 1.16
CA VAL A 125 19.26 -16.88 0.02
C VAL A 125 20.04 -16.97 -1.29
N TYR A 126 21.22 -16.37 -1.35
CA TYR A 126 22.18 -16.51 -2.44
C TYR A 126 23.60 -16.19 -1.99
N ASN A 127 24.58 -16.64 -2.77
CA ASN A 127 25.99 -16.37 -2.55
C ASN A 127 26.57 -15.57 -3.73
N LYS A 128 27.02 -14.36 -3.45
CA LYS A 128 27.73 -13.47 -4.38
C LYS A 128 29.09 -13.03 -3.84
N LEU A 129 29.47 -13.58 -2.69
CA LEU A 129 30.75 -13.29 -2.05
C LEU A 129 31.89 -14.00 -2.80
N ASP A 130 33.03 -13.32 -2.93
CA ASP A 130 34.27 -13.95 -3.37
C ASP A 130 34.73 -15.00 -2.36
N GLU A 131 35.53 -16.01 -2.81
CA GLU A 131 36.05 -17.09 -1.93
C GLU A 131 36.70 -16.53 -0.66
N VAL A 132 37.46 -15.44 -0.79
CA VAL A 132 38.09 -14.77 0.35
C VAL A 132 37.07 -14.19 1.32
N GLN A 133 36.02 -13.55 0.79
CA GLN A 133 34.94 -12.97 1.60
C GLN A 133 34.15 -14.07 2.34
N GLN A 134 33.89 -15.20 1.69
CA GLN A 134 33.20 -16.34 2.31
C GLN A 134 33.99 -16.86 3.50
N VAL A 135 35.29 -17.15 3.32
CA VAL A 135 36.16 -17.61 4.41
C VAL A 135 36.20 -16.62 5.58
N ILE A 136 36.21 -15.31 5.28
CA ILE A 136 36.17 -14.27 6.32
C ILE A 136 34.84 -14.30 7.09
N VAL A 137 33.72 -14.35 6.36
CA VAL A 137 32.38 -14.34 6.97
C VAL A 137 32.16 -15.59 7.79
N ASP A 138 32.57 -16.77 7.30
CA ASP A 138 32.44 -18.05 8.04
C ASP A 138 33.28 -18.01 9.33
N ASN A 139 34.53 -17.53 9.28
CA ASN A 139 35.36 -17.36 10.47
C ASN A 139 34.75 -16.38 11.49
N LEU A 140 34.08 -15.29 11.01
CA LEU A 140 33.45 -14.34 11.90
C LEU A 140 32.14 -14.90 12.50
N ILE A 141 31.44 -15.77 11.79
CA ILE A 141 30.29 -16.53 12.34
C ILE A 141 30.76 -17.48 13.42
N GLU A 142 31.86 -18.26 13.21
CA GLU A 142 32.42 -19.15 14.20
C GLU A 142 32.91 -18.44 15.47
N GLN A 143 33.30 -17.16 15.34
CA GLN A 143 33.69 -16.30 16.47
C GLN A 143 32.51 -15.56 17.15
N ASP A 144 31.25 -15.86 16.78
CA ASP A 144 30.04 -15.17 17.25
C ASP A 144 30.05 -13.65 17.04
N LYS A 145 30.83 -13.17 16.05
CA LYS A 145 30.91 -11.72 15.71
C LYS A 145 29.91 -11.28 14.65
N ILE A 146 29.28 -12.23 13.97
CA ILE A 146 28.18 -12.01 13.02
C ILE A 146 26.94 -12.68 13.57
N TYR A 147 25.88 -11.91 13.74
CA TYR A 147 24.61 -12.40 14.25
C TYR A 147 23.43 -11.69 13.59
N ARG A 148 22.26 -12.28 13.67
CA ARG A 148 21.02 -11.74 13.09
C ARG A 148 20.19 -11.11 14.20
N THR A 149 19.70 -9.86 13.91
CA THR A 149 18.83 -9.12 14.80
C THR A 149 17.55 -8.68 14.09
N TRP A 150 16.61 -8.15 14.84
CA TRP A 150 15.42 -7.51 14.27
C TRP A 150 15.80 -6.24 13.50
N ASN A 151 15.27 -6.09 12.29
CA ASN A 151 15.58 -4.97 11.42
C ASN A 151 14.70 -3.75 11.76
N TRP A 152 15.14 -2.94 12.71
CA TRP A 152 14.47 -1.68 13.04
C TRP A 152 14.59 -0.65 11.92
N ASP A 153 15.67 -0.65 11.15
CA ASP A 153 15.89 0.27 10.04
C ASP A 153 14.79 0.17 8.98
N PHE A 154 14.23 -1.03 8.77
CA PHE A 154 13.11 -1.23 7.86
C PHE A 154 11.86 -0.41 8.27
N TRP A 155 11.62 -0.27 9.58
CA TRP A 155 10.42 0.41 10.10
C TRP A 155 10.62 1.91 10.33
N THR A 156 11.83 2.36 10.62
CA THR A 156 12.11 3.73 11.07
C THR A 156 12.76 4.60 10.00
N ASN A 157 13.46 3.98 9.05
CA ASN A 157 14.12 4.73 7.99
C ASN A 157 13.16 5.02 6.82
N SER A 158 13.53 6.03 6.06
CA SER A 158 12.99 6.28 4.73
C SER A 158 13.78 5.50 3.67
N ASP A 159 13.61 5.85 2.39
CA ASP A 159 14.28 5.16 1.30
C ASP A 159 15.82 5.31 1.37
N SER A 160 16.52 4.34 0.83
CA SER A 160 17.98 4.35 0.69
C SER A 160 18.39 3.62 -0.58
N ARG A 161 19.52 4.00 -1.17
CA ARG A 161 20.13 3.26 -2.29
C ARG A 161 20.68 1.91 -1.85
N SER A 162 21.01 1.78 -0.57
CA SER A 162 21.54 0.56 0.03
C SER A 162 20.42 -0.25 0.67
N PRO A 163 20.11 -1.45 0.18
CA PRO A 163 18.96 -2.24 0.66
C PRO A 163 19.00 -2.50 2.15
N GLU A 164 20.17 -2.71 2.74
CA GLU A 164 20.33 -3.05 4.16
C GLU A 164 19.79 -2.00 5.11
N ILE A 165 19.85 -0.70 4.73
CA ILE A 165 19.38 0.43 5.54
C ILE A 165 18.11 1.08 5.01
N ALA A 166 17.59 0.61 3.88
CA ALA A 166 16.35 1.10 3.31
C ALA A 166 15.16 0.74 4.19
N GLY A 167 14.24 1.69 4.40
CA GLY A 167 13.04 1.52 5.20
C GLY A 167 11.80 2.07 4.52
N ILE A 168 10.64 1.78 5.12
CA ILE A 168 9.31 2.12 4.58
C ILE A 168 8.68 3.36 5.22
N TRP A 169 9.26 3.93 6.29
CA TRP A 169 8.62 4.98 7.08
C TRP A 169 8.21 6.19 6.25
N GLY A 170 9.12 6.70 5.40
CA GLY A 170 8.81 7.83 4.52
C GLY A 170 7.62 7.56 3.58
N ALA A 171 7.55 6.34 3.03
CA ALA A 171 6.46 5.92 2.16
C ALA A 171 5.14 5.73 2.92
N VAL A 172 5.17 5.24 4.16
CA VAL A 172 3.99 5.11 5.03
C VAL A 172 3.41 6.48 5.36
N VAL A 173 4.25 7.43 5.78
CA VAL A 173 3.82 8.81 6.09
C VAL A 173 3.29 9.50 4.83
N GLY A 174 3.99 9.37 3.69
CA GLY A 174 3.53 9.91 2.41
C GLY A 174 2.20 9.32 1.96
N THR A 175 1.97 8.01 2.17
CA THR A 175 0.67 7.38 1.91
C THR A 175 -0.41 7.98 2.80
N PHE A 176 -0.13 8.17 4.08
CA PHE A 176 -1.09 8.75 5.03
C PHE A 176 -1.51 10.16 4.60
N TYR A 177 -0.57 11.04 4.27
CA TYR A 177 -0.89 12.38 3.77
C TYR A 177 -1.67 12.33 2.46
N THR A 178 -1.21 11.54 1.49
CA THR A 178 -1.84 11.47 0.17
C THR A 178 -3.28 10.95 0.25
N ILE A 179 -3.49 9.84 0.93
CA ILE A 179 -4.82 9.22 1.05
C ILE A 179 -5.73 10.04 1.98
N GLY A 180 -5.20 10.52 3.12
CA GLY A 180 -5.96 11.35 4.06
C GLY A 180 -6.55 12.59 3.40
N ILE A 181 -5.74 13.33 2.66
CA ILE A 181 -6.18 14.53 1.94
C ILE A 181 -7.11 14.17 0.78
N ALA A 182 -6.83 13.08 0.03
CA ALA A 182 -7.70 12.62 -1.04
C ALA A 182 -9.13 12.35 -0.54
N ILE A 183 -9.26 11.72 0.61
CA ILE A 183 -10.57 11.42 1.22
C ILE A 183 -11.23 12.68 1.75
N LEU A 184 -10.48 13.54 2.45
CA LEU A 184 -10.98 14.81 2.98
C LEU A 184 -11.59 15.68 1.88
N PHE A 185 -11.06 15.59 0.66
CA PHE A 185 -11.56 16.26 -0.53
C PHE A 185 -12.70 15.46 -1.19
N ALA A 186 -12.51 14.19 -1.50
CA ALA A 186 -13.44 13.42 -2.33
C ALA A 186 -14.71 12.99 -1.60
N PHE A 187 -14.64 12.73 -0.28
CA PHE A 187 -15.79 12.27 0.49
C PHE A 187 -16.90 13.32 0.58
N PRO A 188 -16.67 14.57 1.06
CA PRO A 188 -17.73 15.55 1.17
C PRO A 188 -18.32 15.95 -0.19
N ILE A 189 -17.48 16.06 -1.23
CA ILE A 189 -17.93 16.38 -2.59
C ILE A 189 -18.77 15.25 -3.15
N GLY A 190 -18.28 13.99 -3.02
CA GLY A 190 -18.98 12.82 -3.53
C GLY A 190 -20.32 12.57 -2.88
N VAL A 191 -20.37 12.67 -1.54
CA VAL A 191 -21.64 12.51 -0.78
C VAL A 191 -22.60 13.64 -1.10
N SER A 192 -22.14 14.90 -1.16
CA SER A 192 -23.00 16.04 -1.52
C SER A 192 -23.59 15.91 -2.93
N CYS A 193 -22.77 15.46 -3.88
CA CYS A 193 -23.22 15.16 -5.24
C CYS A 193 -24.31 14.08 -5.25
N ALA A 194 -24.10 12.97 -4.51
CA ALA A 194 -25.05 11.88 -4.41
C ALA A 194 -26.40 12.33 -3.79
N VAL A 195 -26.33 13.10 -2.71
CA VAL A 195 -27.52 13.70 -2.06
C VAL A 195 -28.26 14.61 -3.03
N HIS A 196 -27.53 15.49 -3.74
CA HIS A 196 -28.16 16.37 -4.73
C HIS A 196 -28.88 15.59 -5.81
N MET A 197 -28.29 14.52 -6.31
CA MET A 197 -28.87 13.71 -7.39
C MET A 197 -30.09 12.88 -6.96
N GLU A 198 -30.15 12.43 -5.70
CA GLU A 198 -31.21 11.50 -5.23
C GLU A 198 -32.34 12.21 -4.46
N GLU A 199 -32.03 13.25 -3.66
CA GLU A 199 -33.01 13.85 -2.76
C GLU A 199 -33.60 15.16 -3.32
N PHE A 200 -32.90 15.86 -4.22
CA PHE A 200 -33.39 17.16 -4.75
C PHE A 200 -33.96 17.14 -6.19
N PRO A 201 -34.21 16.02 -6.87
CA PRO A 201 -34.53 15.99 -8.28
C PRO A 201 -36.03 16.13 -8.60
N GLN A 202 -36.82 16.95 -7.87
CA GLN A 202 -38.27 16.94 -8.06
C GLN A 202 -38.84 18.16 -8.82
N ARG A 203 -38.07 18.85 -9.63
CA ARG A 203 -38.66 19.70 -10.66
C ARG A 203 -39.23 18.85 -11.79
N LYS A 204 -40.56 18.74 -11.88
CA LYS A 204 -41.25 18.07 -13.00
C LYS A 204 -40.95 18.87 -14.29
N GLY A 205 -40.01 18.37 -15.10
CA GLY A 205 -39.67 18.98 -16.39
C GLY A 205 -38.66 18.15 -17.19
N LYS A 206 -38.81 18.13 -18.52
CA LYS A 206 -37.91 17.41 -19.44
C LYS A 206 -36.46 17.87 -19.28
N GLY A 207 -36.20 19.11 -18.94
CA GLY A 207 -34.87 19.69 -18.74
C GLY A 207 -34.13 19.10 -17.54
N TRP A 208 -34.84 18.92 -16.40
CA TRP A 208 -34.23 18.32 -15.20
C TRP A 208 -33.89 16.86 -15.39
N LYS A 209 -34.74 16.07 -16.05
CA LYS A 209 -34.45 14.67 -16.37
C LYS A 209 -33.20 14.58 -17.23
N ARG A 210 -33.09 15.43 -18.27
CA ARG A 210 -31.90 15.45 -19.15
C ARG A 210 -30.63 15.85 -18.38
N TYR A 211 -30.67 16.80 -17.45
CA TYR A 211 -29.55 17.17 -16.60
C TYR A 211 -29.08 16.00 -15.71
N ARG A 212 -30.01 15.32 -15.05
CA ARG A 212 -29.69 14.15 -14.21
C ARG A 212 -29.08 13.03 -15.02
N ASP A 213 -29.68 12.69 -16.16
CA ASP A 213 -29.19 11.65 -17.05
C ASP A 213 -27.79 12.01 -17.56
N PHE A 214 -27.54 13.27 -17.89
CA PHE A 214 -26.22 13.78 -18.26
C PHE A 214 -25.19 13.60 -17.13
N MET A 215 -25.52 14.00 -15.91
CA MET A 215 -24.64 13.83 -14.75
C MET A 215 -24.34 12.35 -14.47
N GLU A 216 -25.36 11.50 -14.53
CA GLU A 216 -25.21 10.05 -14.33
C GLU A 216 -24.28 9.41 -15.36
N ILE A 217 -24.45 9.74 -16.64
CA ILE A 217 -23.59 9.26 -17.72
C ILE A 217 -22.15 9.73 -17.51
N ASN A 218 -21.94 11.00 -17.16
CA ASN A 218 -20.59 11.51 -16.94
C ASN A 218 -19.89 10.86 -15.73
N ILE A 219 -20.60 10.67 -14.61
CA ILE A 219 -20.03 10.00 -13.42
C ILE A 219 -19.64 8.55 -13.76
N ASN A 220 -20.50 7.83 -14.49
CA ASN A 220 -20.20 6.47 -14.92
C ASN A 220 -19.04 6.42 -15.91
N ASN A 221 -18.95 7.36 -16.84
CA ASN A 221 -17.82 7.47 -17.77
C ASN A 221 -16.52 7.78 -17.03
N LEU A 222 -16.53 8.69 -16.07
CA LEU A 222 -15.35 8.96 -15.23
C LEU A 222 -14.91 7.72 -14.46
N ALA A 223 -15.84 6.93 -13.90
CA ALA A 223 -15.51 5.69 -13.21
C ALA A 223 -14.84 4.64 -14.11
N ALA A 224 -15.08 4.70 -15.42
CA ALA A 224 -14.53 3.78 -16.42
C ALA A 224 -13.17 4.23 -17.01
N VAL A 225 -12.71 5.46 -16.71
CA VAL A 225 -11.43 5.98 -17.20
C VAL A 225 -10.27 5.18 -16.58
N PRO A 226 -9.26 4.73 -17.38
CA PRO A 226 -8.06 4.10 -16.85
C PRO A 226 -7.31 5.02 -15.86
N SER A 227 -6.82 4.45 -14.77
CA SER A 227 -6.20 5.23 -13.67
C SER A 227 -5.00 6.07 -14.12
N ILE A 228 -4.23 5.59 -15.10
CA ILE A 228 -3.08 6.31 -15.66
C ILE A 228 -3.48 7.66 -16.28
N VAL A 229 -4.69 7.77 -16.84
CA VAL A 229 -5.19 9.01 -17.46
C VAL A 229 -5.39 10.10 -16.39
N TYR A 230 -5.81 9.74 -15.18
CA TYR A 230 -5.88 10.67 -14.05
C TYR A 230 -4.50 11.20 -13.66
N GLY A 231 -3.46 10.38 -13.75
CA GLY A 231 -2.08 10.82 -13.55
C GLY A 231 -1.64 11.82 -14.61
N LEU A 232 -1.95 11.57 -15.90
CA LEU A 232 -1.69 12.50 -16.99
C LEU A 232 -2.46 13.81 -16.82
N LEU A 233 -3.72 13.75 -16.35
CA LEU A 233 -4.52 14.93 -16.03
C LEU A 233 -3.88 15.72 -14.88
N GLY A 234 -3.44 15.04 -13.81
CA GLY A 234 -2.72 15.66 -12.69
C GLY A 234 -1.44 16.34 -13.17
N LEU A 235 -0.65 15.68 -14.03
CA LEU A 235 0.54 16.26 -14.63
C LEU A 235 0.23 17.51 -15.46
N ALA A 236 -0.77 17.44 -16.33
CA ALA A 236 -1.13 18.56 -17.22
C ALA A 236 -1.72 19.74 -16.46
N VAL A 237 -2.65 19.49 -15.52
CA VAL A 237 -3.41 20.54 -14.84
C VAL A 237 -2.66 21.02 -13.58
N LEU A 238 -2.33 20.12 -12.65
CA LEU A 238 -1.77 20.55 -11.36
C LEU A 238 -0.31 21.01 -11.49
N ILE A 239 0.49 20.29 -12.24
CA ILE A 239 1.91 20.60 -12.36
C ILE A 239 2.17 21.64 -13.45
N ASN A 240 1.71 21.39 -14.69
CA ASN A 240 2.05 22.28 -15.81
C ASN A 240 1.22 23.55 -15.83
N PHE A 241 -0.09 23.51 -15.49
CA PHE A 241 -0.96 24.70 -15.53
C PHE A 241 -0.93 25.48 -14.22
N PHE A 242 -1.07 24.81 -13.05
CA PHE A 242 -1.02 25.49 -11.75
C PHE A 242 0.39 25.67 -11.18
N GLY A 243 1.42 25.10 -11.82
CA GLY A 243 2.81 25.26 -11.40
C GLY A 243 3.16 24.57 -10.07
N MET A 244 2.38 23.57 -9.65
CA MET A 244 2.66 22.84 -8.41
C MET A 244 3.92 22.00 -8.54
N SER A 245 4.66 21.86 -7.45
CA SER A 245 5.88 21.02 -7.42
C SER A 245 5.54 19.55 -7.63
N ARG A 246 6.40 18.84 -8.36
CA ARG A 246 6.31 17.39 -8.51
C ARG A 246 6.58 16.69 -7.18
N SER A 247 6.11 15.47 -7.06
CA SER A 247 6.40 14.59 -5.90
C SER A 247 5.82 15.04 -4.56
N ILE A 248 5.02 16.10 -4.46
CA ILE A 248 4.37 16.49 -3.21
C ILE A 248 3.10 15.68 -2.97
N SER A 249 2.84 15.33 -1.70
CA SER A 249 1.65 14.57 -1.30
C SER A 249 0.34 15.22 -1.74
N LEU A 250 0.26 16.55 -1.77
CA LEU A 250 -0.94 17.28 -2.16
C LEU A 250 -1.36 17.03 -3.61
N VAL A 251 -0.41 17.02 -4.55
CA VAL A 251 -0.68 16.73 -5.98
C VAL A 251 -1.19 15.30 -6.14
N GLY A 252 -0.53 14.33 -5.47
CA GLY A 252 -0.99 12.95 -5.42
C GLY A 252 -2.39 12.81 -4.84
N ALA A 253 -2.66 13.52 -3.76
CA ALA A 253 -3.95 13.52 -3.08
C ALA A 253 -5.10 14.03 -3.96
N ILE A 254 -4.91 15.16 -4.64
CA ILE A 254 -5.93 15.71 -5.56
C ILE A 254 -6.15 14.74 -6.72
N THR A 255 -5.08 14.20 -7.31
CA THR A 255 -5.16 13.25 -8.42
C THR A 255 -5.92 11.98 -8.02
N LEU A 256 -5.59 11.36 -6.88
CA LEU A 256 -6.30 10.19 -6.37
C LEU A 256 -7.71 10.55 -5.91
N GLY A 257 -7.92 11.73 -5.35
CA GLY A 257 -9.24 12.22 -4.95
C GLY A 257 -10.20 12.29 -6.13
N ILE A 258 -9.75 12.82 -7.28
CA ILE A 258 -10.55 12.87 -8.51
C ILE A 258 -10.83 11.45 -9.03
N LEU A 259 -9.85 10.53 -8.94
CA LEU A 259 -10.00 9.13 -9.36
C LEU A 259 -11.06 8.38 -8.53
N VAL A 260 -11.09 8.59 -7.20
CA VAL A 260 -12.03 7.86 -6.32
C VAL A 260 -13.39 8.52 -6.19
N LEU A 261 -13.50 9.79 -6.53
CA LEU A 261 -14.74 10.59 -6.43
C LEU A 261 -15.94 9.92 -7.12
N PRO A 262 -15.87 9.42 -8.36
CA PRO A 262 -17.00 8.74 -9.00
C PRO A 262 -17.44 7.49 -8.23
N VAL A 263 -16.51 6.73 -7.65
CA VAL A 263 -16.82 5.52 -6.86
C VAL A 263 -17.57 5.89 -5.59
N ILE A 264 -17.17 6.97 -4.91
CA ILE A 264 -17.87 7.49 -3.72
C ILE A 264 -19.27 7.97 -4.10
N VAL A 265 -19.42 8.71 -5.20
CA VAL A 265 -20.74 9.18 -5.67
C VAL A 265 -21.67 8.00 -5.94
N ILE A 266 -21.24 7.01 -6.72
CA ILE A 266 -22.06 5.84 -7.08
C ILE A 266 -22.48 5.06 -5.83
N SER A 267 -21.53 4.82 -4.92
CA SER A 267 -21.77 4.10 -3.68
C SER A 267 -22.73 4.83 -2.76
N ALA A 268 -22.55 6.15 -2.59
CA ALA A 268 -23.41 6.97 -1.77
C ALA A 268 -24.84 7.06 -2.37
N ARG A 269 -24.96 7.22 -3.69
CA ARG A 269 -26.26 7.18 -4.38
C ARG A 269 -26.98 5.85 -4.14
N THR A 270 -26.27 4.74 -4.30
CA THR A 270 -26.84 3.41 -4.06
C THR A 270 -27.31 3.29 -2.62
N ALA A 271 -26.53 3.73 -1.64
CA ALA A 271 -26.91 3.71 -0.24
C ALA A 271 -28.13 4.59 0.06
N ILE A 272 -28.23 5.77 -0.50
CA ILE A 272 -29.39 6.66 -0.34
C ILE A 272 -30.65 6.04 -0.95
N ARG A 273 -30.54 5.38 -2.09
CA ARG A 273 -31.68 4.69 -2.76
C ARG A 273 -32.21 3.50 -1.96
N THR A 274 -31.40 2.85 -1.13
CA THR A 274 -31.87 1.73 -0.28
C THR A 274 -32.76 2.18 0.88
N VAL A 275 -32.75 3.48 1.25
CA VAL A 275 -33.62 3.98 2.30
C VAL A 275 -35.08 3.95 1.83
N PRO A 276 -35.99 3.29 2.57
CA PRO A 276 -37.38 3.13 2.16
C PRO A 276 -38.12 4.48 2.03
N GLN A 277 -39.01 4.58 1.03
CA GLN A 277 -39.75 5.81 0.76
C GLN A 277 -40.68 6.23 1.92
N HIS A 278 -41.25 5.27 2.65
CA HIS A 278 -42.14 5.57 3.78
C HIS A 278 -41.48 6.42 4.89
N ILE A 279 -40.17 6.33 5.06
CA ILE A 279 -39.40 7.18 6.00
C ILE A 279 -39.45 8.64 5.57
N ARG A 280 -39.29 8.89 4.27
CA ARG A 280 -39.40 10.25 3.70
C ARG A 280 -40.84 10.78 3.84
N ASP A 281 -41.82 9.95 3.53
CA ASP A 281 -43.22 10.31 3.59
C ASP A 281 -43.69 10.60 5.03
N ALA A 282 -43.28 9.76 5.99
CA ALA A 282 -43.55 9.99 7.41
C ALA A 282 -42.94 11.30 7.93
N SER A 283 -41.65 11.56 7.60
CA SER A 283 -41.00 12.83 7.99
C SER A 283 -41.69 14.04 7.39
N ASN A 284 -42.05 14.01 6.10
CA ASN A 284 -42.75 15.05 5.43
C ASN A 284 -44.20 15.25 6.00
N GLY A 285 -44.88 14.15 6.38
CA GLY A 285 -46.18 14.15 7.03
C GLY A 285 -46.20 14.85 8.40
N LEU A 286 -45.04 14.82 9.09
CA LEU A 286 -44.82 15.56 10.34
C LEU A 286 -44.44 17.04 10.11
N GLY A 287 -44.40 17.51 8.86
CA GLY A 287 -44.11 18.90 8.50
C GLY A 287 -42.62 19.19 8.33
N ALA A 288 -41.75 18.20 8.32
CA ALA A 288 -40.32 18.40 8.06
C ALA A 288 -40.07 18.85 6.61
N SER A 289 -39.17 19.81 6.43
CA SER A 289 -38.72 20.17 5.10
C SER A 289 -37.87 19.06 4.48
N ARG A 290 -37.75 19.05 3.15
CA ARG A 290 -36.90 18.04 2.45
C ARG A 290 -35.46 18.03 2.96
N LEU A 291 -34.89 19.19 3.23
CA LEU A 291 -33.52 19.28 3.77
C LEU A 291 -33.43 18.64 5.15
N GLN A 292 -34.42 18.89 6.03
CA GLN A 292 -34.50 18.28 7.35
C GLN A 292 -34.68 16.76 7.24
N THR A 293 -35.58 16.30 6.38
CA THR A 293 -35.76 14.85 6.11
C THR A 293 -34.45 14.21 5.64
N THR A 294 -33.74 14.86 4.71
CA THR A 294 -32.49 14.33 4.18
C THR A 294 -31.40 14.24 5.25
N ILE A 295 -31.19 15.33 6.02
CA ILE A 295 -30.08 15.40 7.00
C ILE A 295 -30.38 14.52 8.23
N TYR A 296 -31.61 14.50 8.73
CA TYR A 296 -31.93 13.86 10.02
C TYR A 296 -32.45 12.43 9.88
N GLN A 297 -32.96 12.03 8.70
CA GLN A 297 -33.52 10.68 8.50
C GLN A 297 -32.78 9.89 7.42
N VAL A 298 -32.64 10.45 6.21
CA VAL A 298 -32.11 9.71 5.07
C VAL A 298 -30.61 9.51 5.19
N LEU A 299 -29.82 10.55 5.47
CA LEU A 299 -28.36 10.43 5.59
C LEU A 299 -27.93 9.51 6.74
N PRO A 300 -28.47 9.59 7.97
CA PRO A 300 -28.14 8.64 9.02
C PRO A 300 -28.48 7.20 8.66
N ALA A 301 -29.63 6.99 7.99
CA ALA A 301 -30.06 5.66 7.55
C ALA A 301 -29.18 5.09 6.42
N ALA A 302 -28.68 5.94 5.51
CA ALA A 302 -27.80 5.58 4.42
C ALA A 302 -26.31 5.47 4.85
N LEU A 303 -25.94 6.04 6.00
CA LEU A 303 -24.54 6.18 6.45
C LEU A 303 -23.75 4.89 6.44
N PRO A 304 -24.27 3.71 6.89
CA PRO A 304 -23.53 2.46 6.83
C PRO A 304 -23.12 2.07 5.40
N GLY A 305 -24.00 2.30 4.44
CA GLY A 305 -23.76 2.05 3.01
C GLY A 305 -22.74 3.03 2.43
N ILE A 306 -22.85 4.31 2.77
CA ILE A 306 -21.93 5.37 2.34
C ILE A 306 -20.52 5.09 2.87
N ILE A 307 -20.38 4.77 4.16
CA ILE A 307 -19.09 4.41 4.78
C ILE A 307 -18.48 3.20 4.07
N THR A 308 -19.28 2.14 3.85
CA THR A 308 -18.79 0.93 3.17
C THR A 308 -18.24 1.25 1.78
N GLY A 309 -18.99 2.01 0.97
CA GLY A 309 -18.55 2.41 -0.37
C GLY A 309 -17.31 3.30 -0.36
N THR A 310 -17.23 4.22 0.60
CA THR A 310 -16.06 5.09 0.77
C THR A 310 -14.80 4.28 1.12
N ILE A 311 -14.91 3.28 1.98
CA ILE A 311 -13.76 2.45 2.35
C ILE A 311 -13.29 1.58 1.18
N ILE A 312 -14.20 1.08 0.34
CA ILE A 312 -13.84 0.40 -0.91
C ILE A 312 -13.05 1.36 -1.82
N ALA A 313 -13.49 2.63 -1.92
CA ALA A 313 -12.79 3.67 -2.69
C ALA A 313 -11.39 3.96 -2.11
N ILE A 314 -11.26 4.02 -0.78
CA ILE A 314 -9.97 4.18 -0.07
C ILE A 314 -9.05 3.00 -0.34
N ALA A 315 -9.54 1.78 -0.18
CA ALA A 315 -8.76 0.56 -0.41
C ALA A 315 -8.22 0.52 -1.86
N ARG A 316 -9.04 0.95 -2.83
CA ARG A 316 -8.61 1.12 -4.21
C ARG A 316 -7.50 2.18 -4.34
N ALA A 317 -7.69 3.36 -3.75
CA ALA A 317 -6.72 4.45 -3.80
C ALA A 317 -5.36 4.07 -3.20
N ILE A 318 -5.35 3.33 -2.08
CA ILE A 318 -4.11 2.86 -1.43
C ILE A 318 -3.32 1.92 -2.36
N GLY A 319 -3.99 1.13 -3.19
CA GLY A 319 -3.33 0.21 -4.12
C GLY A 319 -2.87 0.84 -5.44
N GLU A 320 -3.25 2.08 -5.73
CA GLU A 320 -2.97 2.72 -7.03
C GLU A 320 -1.58 3.38 -7.06
N SER A 321 -0.67 2.81 -7.87
CA SER A 321 0.65 3.41 -8.12
C SER A 321 0.71 4.19 -9.44
N ALA A 322 -0.02 3.75 -10.48
CA ALA A 322 0.13 4.28 -11.85
C ALA A 322 -0.07 5.80 -11.96
N PRO A 323 -1.16 6.42 -11.43
CA PRO A 323 -1.32 7.87 -11.51
C PRO A 323 -0.23 8.62 -10.73
N LEU A 324 0.25 8.06 -9.62
CA LEU A 324 1.28 8.67 -8.78
C LEU A 324 2.66 8.66 -9.46
N ILE A 325 2.98 7.58 -10.17
CA ILE A 325 4.19 7.48 -10.99
C ILE A 325 4.16 8.54 -12.11
N MET A 326 3.01 8.71 -12.77
CA MET A 326 2.86 9.68 -13.87
C MET A 326 3.03 11.13 -13.44
N ILE A 327 2.60 11.51 -12.24
CA ILE A 327 2.83 12.87 -11.71
C ILE A 327 4.25 13.06 -11.13
N GLY A 328 5.07 11.99 -11.10
CA GLY A 328 6.45 12.06 -10.67
C GLY A 328 6.68 11.84 -9.17
N MET A 329 5.76 11.18 -8.44
CA MET A 329 5.98 10.76 -7.04
C MET A 329 6.97 9.59 -6.93
N VAL A 330 7.94 9.52 -7.82
CA VAL A 330 9.04 8.55 -7.88
C VAL A 330 10.34 9.11 -7.29
N ALA A 331 10.25 10.21 -6.55
CA ALA A 331 11.43 10.83 -5.96
C ALA A 331 12.03 9.93 -4.87
N PHE A 332 13.34 9.91 -4.83
CA PHE A 332 14.13 9.27 -3.78
C PHE A 332 14.03 10.08 -2.48
N ILE A 333 13.30 9.57 -1.50
CA ILE A 333 12.96 10.30 -0.27
C ILE A 333 13.80 9.79 0.89
N LEU A 334 14.81 10.57 1.28
CA LEU A 334 15.72 10.24 2.39
C LEU A 334 15.11 10.47 3.78
N THR A 335 14.19 11.41 3.90
CA THR A 335 13.53 11.79 5.16
C THR A 335 12.02 11.73 5.00
N ALA A 336 11.30 11.30 6.04
CA ALA A 336 9.85 11.29 6.02
C ALA A 336 9.30 12.72 5.84
N PRO A 337 8.26 12.93 5.02
CA PRO A 337 7.65 14.25 4.83
C PRO A 337 7.04 14.74 6.15
N SER A 338 7.27 15.99 6.49
CA SER A 338 6.71 16.65 7.68
C SER A 338 5.40 17.36 7.36
N THR A 339 5.23 17.78 6.11
CA THR A 339 4.04 18.49 5.62
C THR A 339 3.54 17.88 4.31
N PRO A 340 2.27 18.10 3.92
CA PRO A 340 1.75 17.66 2.63
C PRO A 340 2.41 18.31 1.41
N MET A 341 3.17 19.38 1.61
CA MET A 341 3.91 20.11 0.58
C MET A 341 5.34 19.61 0.41
N ASP A 342 5.82 18.75 1.31
CA ASP A 342 7.15 18.17 1.19
C ASP A 342 7.15 17.08 0.11
N PRO A 343 8.32 16.84 -0.51
CA PRO A 343 8.49 15.69 -1.40
C PRO A 343 8.18 14.38 -0.67
N ALA A 344 7.37 13.55 -1.30
CA ALA A 344 6.91 12.30 -0.72
C ALA A 344 6.80 11.21 -1.79
N THR A 345 6.87 9.97 -1.36
CA THR A 345 6.44 8.79 -2.12
C THR A 345 5.35 8.07 -1.34
N THR A 346 4.65 7.17 -1.99
CA THR A 346 3.65 6.32 -1.33
C THR A 346 4.11 4.87 -1.30
N LEU A 347 3.57 4.07 -0.40
CA LEU A 347 3.98 2.67 -0.24
C LEU A 347 3.85 1.85 -1.54
N PRO A 348 2.76 1.92 -2.34
CA PRO A 348 2.70 1.22 -3.63
C PRO A 348 3.73 1.71 -4.65
N VAL A 349 4.07 2.99 -4.65
CA VAL A 349 5.13 3.54 -5.53
C VAL A 349 6.50 3.06 -5.04
N GLN A 350 6.76 3.06 -3.74
CA GLN A 350 8.00 2.54 -3.16
C GLN A 350 8.22 1.06 -3.48
N ILE A 351 7.15 0.25 -3.38
CA ILE A 351 7.17 -1.16 -3.78
C ILE A 351 7.55 -1.29 -5.25
N PHE A 352 6.99 -0.46 -6.13
CA PHE A 352 7.32 -0.45 -7.55
C PHE A 352 8.80 -0.10 -7.79
N LEU A 353 9.32 0.95 -7.14
CA LEU A 353 10.72 1.38 -7.27
C LEU A 353 11.70 0.32 -6.79
N TRP A 354 11.41 -0.35 -5.68
CA TRP A 354 12.25 -1.43 -5.17
C TRP A 354 12.18 -2.70 -6.03
N ALA A 355 11.01 -2.99 -6.61
CA ALA A 355 10.85 -4.12 -7.53
C ALA A 355 11.64 -3.95 -8.83
N ASP A 356 11.79 -2.70 -9.30
CA ASP A 356 12.55 -2.34 -10.50
C ASP A 356 14.05 -2.16 -10.23
N SER A 357 14.49 -2.22 -8.97
CA SER A 357 15.88 -2.05 -8.59
C SER A 357 16.74 -3.23 -9.04
N PRO A 358 17.93 -3.00 -9.61
CA PRO A 358 18.86 -4.05 -10.01
C PRO A 358 19.48 -4.79 -8.82
N GLU A 359 19.42 -4.23 -7.62
CA GLU A 359 20.02 -4.82 -6.43
C GLU A 359 19.10 -5.88 -5.81
N ARG A 360 19.59 -7.10 -5.71
CA ARG A 360 18.81 -8.28 -5.25
C ARG A 360 18.28 -8.13 -3.82
N GLY A 361 18.97 -7.38 -2.96
CA GLY A 361 18.52 -7.12 -1.58
C GLY A 361 17.16 -6.41 -1.51
N PHE A 362 16.77 -5.64 -2.52
CA PHE A 362 15.44 -5.05 -2.59
C PHE A 362 14.32 -6.06 -2.82
N ALA A 363 14.60 -7.25 -3.36
CA ALA A 363 13.56 -8.25 -3.57
C ALA A 363 12.91 -8.72 -2.25
N GLU A 364 13.71 -8.88 -1.18
CA GLU A 364 13.17 -9.16 0.16
C GLU A 364 12.38 -7.96 0.71
N LYS A 365 12.94 -6.75 0.60
CA LYS A 365 12.31 -5.52 1.07
C LYS A 365 10.98 -5.25 0.34
N THR A 366 10.94 -5.46 -0.97
CA THR A 366 9.72 -5.40 -1.79
C THR A 366 8.65 -6.35 -1.27
N SER A 367 9.03 -7.63 -1.06
CA SER A 367 8.10 -8.64 -0.56
C SER A 367 7.57 -8.29 0.85
N ALA A 368 8.43 -7.78 1.74
CA ALA A 368 8.02 -7.30 3.06
C ALA A 368 7.12 -6.07 2.98
N ALA A 369 7.42 -5.10 2.12
CA ALA A 369 6.59 -3.90 1.93
C ALA A 369 5.19 -4.26 1.38
N ILE A 370 5.11 -5.26 0.47
CA ILE A 370 3.83 -5.79 0.00
C ILE A 370 3.04 -6.42 1.16
N LEU A 371 3.69 -7.20 2.05
CA LEU A 371 3.03 -7.75 3.23
C LEU A 371 2.49 -6.65 4.15
N VAL A 372 3.26 -5.59 4.39
CA VAL A 372 2.82 -4.43 5.18
C VAL A 372 1.61 -3.76 4.53
N LEU A 373 1.64 -3.54 3.21
CA LEU A 373 0.52 -2.97 2.47
C LEU A 373 -0.74 -3.84 2.58
N LEU A 374 -0.60 -5.16 2.44
CA LEU A 374 -1.71 -6.11 2.56
C LEU A 374 -2.31 -6.11 3.97
N VAL A 375 -1.46 -6.11 5.01
CA VAL A 375 -1.92 -6.00 6.40
C VAL A 375 -2.67 -4.69 6.62
N ALA A 376 -2.17 -3.57 6.10
CA ALA A 376 -2.85 -2.27 6.17
C ALA A 376 -4.22 -2.32 5.47
N LEU A 377 -4.32 -2.90 4.28
CA LEU A 377 -5.59 -3.06 3.55
C LEU A 377 -6.58 -3.96 4.28
N VAL A 378 -6.13 -5.10 4.81
CA VAL A 378 -6.98 -6.00 5.61
C VAL A 378 -7.49 -5.31 6.87
N THR A 379 -6.60 -4.60 7.58
CA THR A 379 -6.96 -3.85 8.79
C THR A 379 -8.00 -2.77 8.48
N LEU A 380 -7.82 -2.05 7.38
CA LEU A 380 -8.76 -1.03 6.92
C LEU A 380 -10.13 -1.64 6.56
N ASN A 381 -10.14 -2.80 5.87
CA ASN A 381 -11.38 -3.51 5.56
C ASN A 381 -12.09 -4.04 6.81
N LEU A 382 -11.35 -4.55 7.80
CA LEU A 382 -11.91 -4.97 9.09
C LEU A 382 -12.51 -3.80 9.86
N LEU A 383 -11.82 -2.66 9.87
CA LEU A 383 -12.32 -1.41 10.45
C LEU A 383 -13.62 -0.96 9.76
N ALA A 384 -13.70 -1.11 8.43
CA ALA A 384 -14.90 -0.85 7.64
C ALA A 384 -16.09 -1.68 8.11
N ILE A 385 -15.88 -2.99 8.22
CA ILE A 385 -16.93 -3.92 8.65
C ILE A 385 -17.39 -3.59 10.08
N TRP A 386 -16.44 -3.24 10.94
CA TRP A 386 -16.74 -2.85 12.31
C TRP A 386 -17.55 -1.55 12.38
N LEU A 387 -17.12 -0.50 11.65
CA LEU A 387 -17.85 0.78 11.56
C LEU A 387 -19.25 0.58 10.99
N ARG A 388 -19.37 -0.18 9.90
CA ARG A 388 -20.68 -0.52 9.31
C ARG A 388 -21.61 -1.12 10.35
N LYS A 389 -21.16 -2.17 11.07
CA LYS A 389 -21.98 -2.85 12.10
C LYS A 389 -22.40 -1.91 13.23
N ARG A 390 -21.54 -0.96 13.61
CA ARG A 390 -21.84 -0.01 14.68
C ARG A 390 -22.90 1.01 14.30
N PHE A 391 -22.96 1.40 13.04
CA PHE A 391 -23.91 2.40 12.52
C PHE A 391 -25.11 1.78 11.80
N GLU A 392 -25.18 0.44 11.69
CA GLU A 392 -26.28 -0.25 11.05
C GLU A 392 -27.56 -0.10 11.90
N ILE A 393 -28.55 0.63 11.35
CA ILE A 393 -29.88 0.72 11.90
C ILE A 393 -30.70 -0.41 11.28
N LYS A 394 -31.17 -1.37 12.10
CA LYS A 394 -32.09 -2.42 11.65
C LYS A 394 -33.49 -1.87 11.73
N TRP A 395 -34.18 -1.89 10.62
CA TRP A 395 -35.57 -1.49 10.47
C TRP A 395 -36.53 -2.64 10.81
#